data_9456c9e8f989a8753148de755a42f339
#
_entry.id   9456c9e8f989a8753148de755a42f339
#
_cell.length_a   1.000
_cell.length_b   1.000
_cell.length_c   1.000
_cell.angle_alpha   90.00
_cell.angle_beta   90.00
_cell.angle_gamma   90.00
#
_symmetry.space_group_name_H-M   'P 1'
#
loop_
_entity.id
_entity.type
_entity.pdbx_description
1 polymer ?
#
loop_
_entity_poly.entity_id
_entity_poly.type
_entity_poly.pdbx_seq_one_letter_code
_entity_poly.pdbx_strand_id
1 'polypeptide(L)'
;YCGFNIMEPLPSYWTYDRFLRQLGNGALKAVMTGLVRQLYELGIVDASFIGLDSTPVMANTKQNNPKSFAKNKFSKENHPKSDPDCALGVHSASNQHNERRYEFYWGYKSHVLVDCISGLPLYELTTPGNIADSAVAAEILAAADQTISLKECAFLADKGYDAKIIYNTVKSVYEGEAFIPLNPRGTKASEAISVGNPICAAGLAMHKDGKTTDNGRTRQKYCCPFRQSKTGVCPCNHKNWNNGKKNRGCTKYKTIPNDYRLSIDRSCLCFKRTYALRTECERYNSRF
;
A
#
# COMPACT_ATOMS: atom_id res chain seq x y z
N TYR A 1 11.52 -12.01 27.36
CA TYR A 1 11.63 -12.92 28.51
C TYR A 1 11.60 -14.35 27.96
N CYS A 2 12.81 -14.93 27.72
CA CYS A 2 12.92 -16.20 26.98
C CYS A 2 12.85 -17.45 27.90
N GLY A 3 12.53 -17.28 29.19
CA GLY A 3 12.44 -18.39 30.14
C GLY A 3 13.79 -19.00 30.59
N PHE A 4 14.91 -18.44 30.11
CA PHE A 4 16.23 -18.88 30.54
C PHE A 4 16.63 -18.23 31.89
N ASN A 5 17.20 -19.03 32.76
CA ASN A 5 17.80 -18.52 33.98
C ASN A 5 19.16 -17.88 33.69
N ILE A 6 19.33 -16.61 34.03
CA ILE A 6 20.58 -15.86 33.78
C ILE A 6 21.80 -16.46 34.51
N MET A 7 21.55 -17.26 35.53
CA MET A 7 22.62 -17.92 36.32
C MET A 7 23.02 -19.29 35.78
N GLU A 8 22.33 -19.78 34.74
CA GLU A 8 22.62 -21.06 34.08
C GLU A 8 23.32 -20.86 32.76
N PRO A 9 24.17 -21.81 32.32
CA PRO A 9 24.81 -21.75 31.02
C PRO A 9 23.74 -21.74 29.88
N LEU A 10 23.79 -20.76 28.99
CA LEU A 10 22.95 -20.73 27.83
C LEU A 10 23.38 -21.78 26.80
N PRO A 11 22.44 -22.35 26.05
CA PRO A 11 22.79 -23.23 24.95
C PRO A 11 23.69 -22.52 23.94
N SER A 12 24.59 -23.27 23.31
CA SER A 12 25.48 -22.71 22.30
C SER A 12 24.70 -22.27 21.04
N TYR A 13 25.27 -21.33 20.28
CA TYR A 13 24.71 -20.92 18.98
C TYR A 13 24.35 -22.12 18.07
N TRP A 14 25.22 -23.15 18.02
CA TRP A 14 25.00 -24.35 17.23
C TRP A 14 23.80 -25.20 17.68
N THR A 15 23.44 -25.12 18.94
CA THR A 15 22.26 -25.79 19.48
C THR A 15 20.98 -25.13 18.93
N TYR A 16 20.95 -23.79 18.93
CA TYR A 16 19.83 -23.03 18.34
C TYR A 16 19.74 -23.24 16.84
N ASP A 17 20.87 -23.20 16.10
CA ASP A 17 20.89 -23.42 14.65
C ASP A 17 20.34 -24.82 14.28
N ARG A 18 20.79 -25.86 14.98
CA ARG A 18 20.27 -27.23 14.78
C ARG A 18 18.78 -27.32 15.10
N PHE A 19 18.35 -26.73 16.19
CA PHE A 19 16.94 -26.71 16.59
C PHE A 19 16.06 -26.02 15.52
N LEU A 20 16.46 -24.84 15.05
CA LEU A 20 15.71 -24.11 14.00
C LEU A 20 15.64 -24.89 12.70
N ARG A 21 16.74 -25.55 12.30
CA ARG A 21 16.75 -26.41 11.09
C ARG A 21 15.83 -27.63 11.23
N GLN A 22 15.75 -28.22 12.42
CA GLN A 22 14.86 -29.36 12.69
C GLN A 22 13.39 -28.93 12.77
N LEU A 23 13.11 -27.75 13.35
CA LEU A 23 11.77 -27.25 13.51
C LEU A 23 11.09 -26.95 12.15
N GLY A 24 11.85 -26.39 11.23
CA GLY A 24 11.39 -26.05 9.88
C GLY A 24 10.40 -24.87 9.83
N ASN A 25 10.22 -24.31 8.66
CA ASN A 25 9.38 -23.13 8.45
C ASN A 25 7.89 -23.39 8.72
N GLY A 26 7.40 -24.60 8.46
CA GLY A 26 6.00 -24.96 8.69
C GLY A 26 5.61 -24.88 10.17
N ALA A 27 6.46 -25.38 11.07
CA ALA A 27 6.22 -25.32 12.50
C ALA A 27 6.29 -23.90 13.03
N LEU A 28 7.25 -23.08 12.56
CA LEU A 28 7.33 -21.66 12.91
C LEU A 28 6.08 -20.89 12.49
N LYS A 29 5.58 -21.13 11.27
CA LYS A 29 4.32 -20.56 10.80
C LYS A 29 3.14 -20.98 11.66
N ALA A 30 3.05 -22.26 12.04
CA ALA A 30 1.98 -22.75 12.90
C ALA A 30 2.00 -22.07 14.28
N VAL A 31 3.18 -21.88 14.87
CA VAL A 31 3.34 -21.13 16.13
C VAL A 31 2.88 -19.69 15.99
N MET A 32 3.34 -18.98 14.94
CA MET A 32 2.92 -17.62 14.66
C MET A 32 1.40 -17.52 14.50
N THR A 33 0.81 -18.38 13.67
CA THR A 33 -0.65 -18.44 13.45
C THR A 33 -1.41 -18.68 14.76
N GLY A 34 -0.93 -19.61 15.60
CA GLY A 34 -1.51 -19.88 16.91
C GLY A 34 -1.48 -18.69 17.85
N LEU A 35 -0.36 -17.98 17.92
CA LEU A 35 -0.21 -16.76 18.72
C LEU A 35 -1.14 -15.64 18.24
N VAL A 36 -1.19 -15.40 16.93
CA VAL A 36 -2.08 -14.38 16.34
C VAL A 36 -3.54 -14.69 16.66
N ARG A 37 -3.97 -15.96 16.56
CA ARG A 37 -5.32 -16.38 16.91
C ARG A 37 -5.63 -16.12 18.38
N GLN A 38 -4.73 -16.47 19.29
CA GLN A 38 -4.90 -16.20 20.73
C GLN A 38 -5.02 -14.72 21.02
N LEU A 39 -4.16 -13.88 20.39
CA LEU A 39 -4.21 -12.42 20.55
C LEU A 39 -5.53 -11.83 20.02
N TYR A 40 -6.06 -12.39 18.94
CA TYR A 40 -7.35 -12.00 18.38
C TYR A 40 -8.51 -12.40 19.32
N GLU A 41 -8.51 -13.62 19.84
CA GLU A 41 -9.51 -14.11 20.82
C GLU A 41 -9.49 -13.29 22.13
N LEU A 42 -8.32 -12.79 22.53
CA LEU A 42 -8.16 -11.92 23.70
C LEU A 42 -8.53 -10.44 23.40
N GLY A 43 -8.86 -10.09 22.16
CA GLY A 43 -9.19 -8.72 21.75
C GLY A 43 -7.99 -7.76 21.79
N ILE A 44 -6.75 -8.28 21.79
CA ILE A 44 -5.52 -7.46 21.70
C ILE A 44 -5.27 -7.03 20.25
N VAL A 45 -5.66 -7.87 19.30
CA VAL A 45 -5.67 -7.63 17.86
C VAL A 45 -7.11 -7.66 17.39
N ASP A 46 -7.56 -6.67 16.61
CA ASP A 46 -8.92 -6.62 16.08
C ASP A 46 -9.01 -6.64 14.55
N ALA A 47 -7.88 -6.42 13.87
CA ALA A 47 -7.74 -6.34 12.42
C ALA A 47 -8.59 -5.25 11.73
N SER A 48 -9.14 -4.29 12.47
CA SER A 48 -9.92 -3.18 11.88
C SER A 48 -9.06 -2.29 10.98
N PHE A 49 -7.80 -2.09 11.34
CA PHE A 49 -6.82 -1.33 10.58
C PHE A 49 -5.58 -2.17 10.35
N ILE A 50 -5.44 -2.70 9.14
CA ILE A 50 -4.34 -3.56 8.77
C ILE A 50 -3.42 -2.87 7.78
N GLY A 51 -2.12 -2.98 7.98
CA GLY A 51 -1.12 -2.40 7.10
C GLY A 51 -0.22 -3.46 6.49
N LEU A 52 0.09 -3.32 5.21
CA LEU A 52 1.03 -4.20 4.52
C LEU A 52 2.24 -3.39 4.05
N ASP A 53 3.41 -3.90 4.39
CA ASP A 53 4.68 -3.35 3.95
C ASP A 53 5.70 -4.45 3.67
N SER A 54 6.75 -4.12 2.93
CA SER A 54 7.82 -5.07 2.61
C SER A 54 9.18 -4.52 2.99
N THR A 55 10.03 -5.41 3.51
CA THR A 55 11.41 -5.10 3.87
C THR A 55 12.37 -6.00 3.09
N PRO A 56 13.45 -5.45 2.50
CA PRO A 56 14.48 -6.26 1.85
C PRO A 56 15.25 -7.09 2.87
N VAL A 57 15.44 -8.37 2.59
CA VAL A 57 16.28 -9.30 3.36
C VAL A 57 17.46 -9.70 2.49
N MET A 58 18.62 -9.18 2.82
CA MET A 58 19.83 -9.44 2.03
C MET A 58 20.35 -10.85 2.30
N ALA A 59 20.55 -11.63 1.25
CA ALA A 59 21.18 -12.94 1.35
C ALA A 59 22.68 -12.80 1.75
N ASN A 60 23.16 -13.72 2.54
CA ASN A 60 24.57 -13.75 2.93
C ASN A 60 25.44 -14.27 1.77
N THR A 61 25.70 -13.40 0.82
CA THR A 61 26.42 -13.71 -0.42
C THR A 61 27.64 -12.81 -0.62
N LYS A 62 28.62 -13.31 -1.38
CA LYS A 62 29.81 -12.51 -1.75
C LYS A 62 29.44 -11.21 -2.49
N GLN A 63 28.38 -11.25 -3.28
CA GLN A 63 27.90 -10.11 -4.07
C GLN A 63 27.38 -8.98 -3.20
N ASN A 64 26.72 -9.30 -2.10
CA ASN A 64 26.20 -8.31 -1.13
C ASN A 64 27.29 -7.76 -0.21
N ASN A 65 28.45 -8.40 -0.14
CA ASN A 65 29.53 -7.91 0.73
C ASN A 65 30.03 -6.53 0.23
N PRO A 66 29.98 -5.46 1.04
CA PRO A 66 30.48 -4.14 0.68
C PRO A 66 31.96 -4.14 0.32
N LYS A 67 32.75 -5.02 0.94
CA LYS A 67 34.19 -5.17 0.70
C LYS A 67 34.51 -5.96 -0.58
N SER A 68 33.51 -6.46 -1.30
CA SER A 68 33.74 -7.19 -2.55
C SER A 68 33.96 -6.22 -3.69
N PHE A 69 35.12 -6.31 -4.33
CA PHE A 69 35.50 -5.54 -5.52
C PHE A 69 35.08 -6.19 -6.85
N ALA A 70 34.21 -7.22 -6.81
CA ALA A 70 33.74 -7.88 -8.02
C ALA A 70 33.01 -6.88 -8.94
N LYS A 71 33.46 -6.78 -10.19
CA LYS A 71 32.76 -6.02 -11.23
C LYS A 71 31.40 -6.65 -11.51
N ASN A 72 30.40 -5.82 -11.78
CA ASN A 72 29.04 -6.27 -12.16
C ASN A 72 28.37 -7.23 -11.15
N LYS A 73 28.69 -7.10 -9.85
CA LYS A 73 28.17 -8.00 -8.81
C LYS A 73 26.65 -8.06 -8.72
N PHE A 74 25.96 -7.04 -9.23
CA PHE A 74 24.49 -6.96 -9.30
C PHE A 74 23.96 -7.10 -10.73
N SER A 75 24.59 -7.92 -11.56
CA SER A 75 24.03 -8.33 -12.85
C SER A 75 23.40 -9.72 -12.74
N LYS A 76 22.37 -9.98 -13.54
CA LYS A 76 21.67 -11.28 -13.54
C LYS A 76 22.58 -12.46 -13.87
N GLU A 77 23.67 -12.20 -14.61
CA GLU A 77 24.68 -13.20 -15.01
C GLU A 77 25.56 -13.65 -13.82
N ASN A 78 25.63 -12.81 -12.78
CA ASN A 78 26.44 -13.07 -11.58
C ASN A 78 25.60 -13.54 -10.39
N HIS A 79 24.62 -14.40 -10.65
CA HIS A 79 23.77 -14.98 -9.62
C HIS A 79 24.60 -15.69 -8.53
N PRO A 80 24.31 -15.47 -7.24
CA PRO A 80 25.04 -16.12 -6.15
C PRO A 80 24.88 -17.64 -6.16
N LYS A 81 26.01 -18.36 -6.24
CA LYS A 81 26.00 -19.83 -6.15
C LYS A 81 25.74 -20.34 -4.73
N SER A 82 26.01 -19.51 -3.72
CA SER A 82 25.81 -19.87 -2.30
C SER A 82 24.34 -19.83 -1.87
N ASP A 83 23.48 -19.17 -2.65
CA ASP A 83 22.06 -19.05 -2.38
C ASP A 83 21.31 -19.00 -3.73
N PRO A 84 20.97 -20.15 -4.29
CA PRO A 84 20.34 -20.26 -5.60
C PRO A 84 18.89 -19.77 -5.64
N ASP A 85 18.24 -19.64 -4.49
CA ASP A 85 16.84 -19.23 -4.39
C ASP A 85 16.68 -17.70 -4.27
N CYS A 86 17.76 -16.97 -3.95
CA CYS A 86 17.73 -15.53 -3.88
C CYS A 86 17.56 -14.89 -5.26
N ALA A 87 17.02 -13.68 -5.32
CA ALA A 87 16.90 -12.93 -6.55
C ALA A 87 17.45 -11.51 -6.43
N LEU A 88 17.79 -10.91 -7.59
CA LEU A 88 18.24 -9.53 -7.64
C LEU A 88 17.06 -8.59 -7.37
N GLY A 89 17.06 -7.99 -6.20
CA GLY A 89 16.13 -6.97 -5.79
C GLY A 89 16.69 -5.56 -5.95
N VAL A 90 15.81 -4.58 -5.92
CA VAL A 90 16.16 -3.17 -5.88
C VAL A 90 15.38 -2.50 -4.76
N HIS A 91 16.08 -1.79 -3.90
CA HIS A 91 15.50 -0.92 -2.91
C HIS A 91 15.72 0.52 -3.33
N SER A 92 14.68 1.36 -3.21
CA SER A 92 14.78 2.79 -3.49
C SER A 92 14.49 3.58 -2.22
N ALA A 93 15.47 4.30 -1.73
CA ALA A 93 15.30 5.27 -0.67
C ALA A 93 15.22 6.68 -1.26
N SER A 94 14.34 7.53 -0.74
CA SER A 94 14.33 8.96 -1.02
C SER A 94 14.95 9.68 0.17
N ASN A 95 15.92 10.55 -0.07
CA ASN A 95 16.44 11.44 0.96
C ASN A 95 15.48 12.63 1.19
N GLN A 96 15.79 13.48 2.17
CA GLN A 96 15.04 14.70 2.49
C GLN A 96 14.96 15.71 1.32
N HIS A 97 15.79 15.57 0.30
CA HIS A 97 15.80 16.41 -0.91
C HIS A 97 15.05 15.77 -2.08
N ASN A 98 14.28 14.69 -1.86
CA ASN A 98 13.58 13.91 -2.88
C ASN A 98 14.49 13.28 -3.96
N GLU A 99 15.78 13.16 -3.70
CA GLU A 99 16.69 12.40 -4.56
C GLU A 99 16.47 10.91 -4.32
N ARG A 100 16.22 10.17 -5.39
CA ARG A 100 16.07 8.72 -5.33
C ARG A 100 17.40 8.05 -5.48
N ARG A 101 17.79 7.29 -4.47
CA ARG A 101 18.91 6.36 -4.53
C ARG A 101 18.39 4.95 -4.71
N TYR A 102 18.96 4.23 -5.69
CA TYR A 102 18.65 2.84 -5.95
C TYR A 102 19.77 1.98 -5.41
N GLU A 103 19.43 1.05 -4.54
CA GLU A 103 20.36 0.08 -3.99
C GLU A 103 19.95 -1.31 -4.45
N PHE A 104 20.88 -1.99 -5.14
CA PHE A 104 20.68 -3.35 -5.61
C PHE A 104 21.19 -4.33 -4.56
N TYR A 105 20.47 -5.44 -4.40
CA TYR A 105 20.85 -6.51 -3.50
C TYR A 105 20.42 -7.86 -4.06
N TRP A 106 21.14 -8.91 -3.70
CA TRP A 106 20.70 -10.27 -3.86
C TRP A 106 20.00 -10.74 -2.59
N GLY A 107 18.78 -11.26 -2.69
CA GLY A 107 18.06 -11.68 -1.49
C GLY A 107 16.58 -11.86 -1.71
N TYR A 108 15.86 -11.54 -0.67
CA TYR A 108 14.43 -11.77 -0.52
C TYR A 108 13.73 -10.48 -0.10
N LYS A 109 12.41 -10.52 -0.07
CA LYS A 109 11.57 -9.54 0.60
C LYS A 109 10.70 -10.26 1.62
N SER A 110 10.69 -9.76 2.84
CA SER A 110 9.70 -10.13 3.85
C SER A 110 8.52 -9.15 3.74
N HIS A 111 7.35 -9.67 3.44
CA HIS A 111 6.10 -8.93 3.38
C HIS A 111 5.33 -9.19 4.66
N VAL A 112 5.08 -8.17 5.46
CA VAL A 112 4.42 -8.33 6.76
C VAL A 112 3.11 -7.57 6.78
N LEU A 113 2.03 -8.28 7.12
CA LEU A 113 0.75 -7.70 7.46
C LEU A 113 0.74 -7.41 8.95
N VAL A 114 0.46 -6.18 9.33
CA VAL A 114 0.52 -5.68 10.71
C VAL A 114 -0.86 -5.15 11.11
N ASP A 115 -1.31 -5.44 12.32
CA ASP A 115 -2.41 -4.69 12.94
C ASP A 115 -1.91 -3.30 13.32
N CYS A 116 -2.45 -2.27 12.69
CA CYS A 116 -1.99 -0.89 12.86
C CYS A 116 -2.43 -0.24 14.18
N ILE A 117 -3.19 -0.93 15.01
CA ILE A 117 -3.58 -0.46 16.34
C ILE A 117 -2.60 -1.00 17.39
N SER A 118 -2.39 -2.31 17.41
CA SER A 118 -1.47 -2.96 18.36
C SER A 118 0.00 -2.92 17.93
N GLY A 119 0.28 -2.73 16.63
CA GLY A 119 1.62 -2.83 16.04
C GLY A 119 2.14 -4.27 15.97
N LEU A 120 1.26 -5.27 16.08
CA LEU A 120 1.63 -6.69 16.08
C LEU A 120 1.50 -7.28 14.66
N PRO A 121 2.42 -8.19 14.27
CA PRO A 121 2.35 -8.87 12.99
C PRO A 121 1.21 -9.88 12.98
N LEU A 122 0.44 -9.88 11.89
CA LEU A 122 -0.67 -10.81 11.66
C LEU A 122 -0.27 -11.96 10.75
N TYR A 123 0.52 -11.68 9.74
CA TYR A 123 0.99 -12.66 8.77
C TYR A 123 2.29 -12.19 8.12
N GLU A 124 3.14 -13.14 7.75
CA GLU A 124 4.40 -12.89 7.05
C GLU A 124 4.51 -13.83 5.84
N LEU A 125 5.00 -13.27 4.73
CA LEU A 125 5.36 -14.01 3.54
C LEU A 125 6.72 -13.54 3.02
N THR A 126 7.68 -14.45 2.93
CA THR A 126 8.97 -14.19 2.30
C THR A 126 8.93 -14.59 0.82
N THR A 127 9.38 -13.70 -0.05
CA THR A 127 9.49 -13.93 -1.51
C THR A 127 10.89 -13.61 -2.02
N PRO A 128 11.30 -14.14 -3.18
CA PRO A 128 12.50 -13.66 -3.87
C PRO A 128 12.46 -12.14 -4.09
N GLY A 129 13.61 -11.47 -4.01
CA GLY A 129 13.73 -10.01 -3.99
C GLY A 129 13.20 -9.27 -5.24
N ASN A 130 13.01 -9.98 -6.36
CA ASN A 130 12.49 -9.43 -7.61
C ASN A 130 10.95 -9.44 -7.71
N ILE A 131 10.25 -10.04 -6.74
CA ILE A 131 8.78 -10.09 -6.77
C ILE A 131 8.21 -8.71 -6.42
N ALA A 132 7.22 -8.27 -7.17
CA ALA A 132 6.55 -7.01 -6.93
C ALA A 132 5.62 -7.11 -5.71
N ASP A 133 5.67 -6.12 -4.81
CA ASP A 133 4.91 -6.10 -3.56
C ASP A 133 3.39 -6.23 -3.79
N SER A 134 2.88 -5.55 -4.82
CA SER A 134 1.45 -5.63 -5.18
C SER A 134 1.00 -6.99 -5.71
N ALA A 135 1.91 -7.86 -6.13
CA ALA A 135 1.56 -9.17 -6.67
C ALA A 135 1.14 -10.17 -5.58
N VAL A 136 1.71 -10.03 -4.38
CA VAL A 136 1.49 -10.96 -3.26
C VAL A 136 0.43 -10.48 -2.26
N ALA A 137 -0.03 -9.24 -2.37
CA ALA A 137 -0.96 -8.65 -1.40
C ALA A 137 -2.27 -9.46 -1.25
N ALA A 138 -2.85 -9.94 -2.35
CA ALA A 138 -4.07 -10.73 -2.31
C ALA A 138 -3.86 -12.10 -1.62
N GLU A 139 -2.72 -12.74 -1.85
CA GLU A 139 -2.33 -14.00 -1.22
C GLU A 139 -2.16 -13.82 0.29
N ILE A 140 -1.47 -12.77 0.71
CA ILE A 140 -1.24 -12.44 2.12
C ILE A 140 -2.56 -12.19 2.85
N LEU A 141 -3.46 -11.41 2.25
CA LEU A 141 -4.79 -11.16 2.82
C LEU A 141 -5.59 -12.45 2.95
N ALA A 142 -5.60 -13.30 1.91
CA ALA A 142 -6.32 -14.57 1.95
C ALA A 142 -5.77 -15.53 3.01
N ALA A 143 -4.45 -15.55 3.21
CA ALA A 143 -3.83 -16.39 4.23
C ALA A 143 -4.08 -15.87 5.65
N ALA A 144 -4.04 -14.56 5.86
CA ALA A 144 -4.36 -13.95 7.15
C ALA A 144 -5.83 -14.16 7.54
N ASP A 145 -6.75 -14.05 6.58
CA ASP A 145 -8.21 -14.24 6.80
C ASP A 145 -8.56 -15.66 7.27
N GLN A 146 -7.73 -16.66 7.00
CA GLN A 146 -7.89 -18.01 7.55
C GLN A 146 -7.64 -18.08 9.06
N THR A 147 -6.96 -17.09 9.62
CA THR A 147 -6.61 -17.05 11.05
C THR A 147 -7.50 -16.09 11.82
N ILE A 148 -7.76 -14.91 11.26
CA ILE A 148 -8.54 -13.84 11.86
C ILE A 148 -9.41 -13.22 10.77
N SER A 149 -10.63 -12.78 11.11
CA SER A 149 -11.51 -12.14 10.14
C SER A 149 -11.01 -10.78 9.71
N LEU A 150 -10.84 -10.57 8.40
CA LEU A 150 -10.51 -9.28 7.79
C LEU A 150 -11.75 -8.52 7.29
N LYS A 151 -12.94 -8.96 7.67
CA LYS A 151 -14.19 -8.33 7.24
C LYS A 151 -14.25 -6.87 7.70
N GLU A 152 -14.68 -5.98 6.79
CA GLU A 152 -14.81 -4.53 7.00
C GLU A 152 -13.50 -3.80 7.39
N CYS A 153 -12.35 -4.40 7.12
CA CYS A 153 -11.04 -3.82 7.45
C CYS A 153 -10.74 -2.54 6.65
N ALA A 154 -9.98 -1.65 7.26
CA ALA A 154 -9.27 -0.58 6.57
C ALA A 154 -7.85 -1.08 6.20
N PHE A 155 -7.62 -1.33 4.91
CA PHE A 155 -6.34 -1.80 4.39
C PHE A 155 -5.42 -0.63 4.03
N LEU A 156 -4.26 -0.57 4.63
CA LEU A 156 -3.28 0.50 4.46
C LEU A 156 -2.02 -0.05 3.78
N ALA A 157 -1.57 0.62 2.72
CA ALA A 157 -0.30 0.28 2.08
C ALA A 157 0.30 1.49 1.38
N ASP A 158 1.57 1.40 0.98
CA ASP A 158 2.24 2.47 0.24
C ASP A 158 1.74 2.55 -1.22
N LYS A 159 2.19 3.57 -1.96
CA LYS A 159 1.83 3.77 -3.38
C LYS A 159 2.31 2.65 -4.31
N GLY A 160 3.22 1.78 -3.87
CA GLY A 160 3.66 0.60 -4.61
C GLY A 160 2.54 -0.42 -4.78
N TYR A 161 1.64 -0.46 -3.80
CA TYR A 161 0.44 -1.32 -3.81
C TYR A 161 -0.76 -0.72 -4.55
N ASP A 162 -0.65 0.43 -5.21
CA ASP A 162 -1.75 1.04 -5.96
C ASP A 162 -2.09 0.23 -7.21
N ALA A 163 -2.71 -0.93 -7.05
CA ALA A 163 -3.15 -1.82 -8.12
C ALA A 163 -4.64 -2.13 -7.99
N LYS A 164 -5.38 -2.05 -9.10
CA LYS A 164 -6.84 -2.24 -9.13
C LYS A 164 -7.28 -3.55 -8.49
N ILE A 165 -6.49 -4.61 -8.64
CA ILE A 165 -6.78 -5.91 -8.05
C ILE A 165 -6.88 -5.83 -6.53
N ILE A 166 -6.00 -5.09 -5.86
CA ILE A 166 -6.00 -4.95 -4.40
C ILE A 166 -7.27 -4.26 -3.92
N TYR A 167 -7.65 -3.13 -4.53
CA TYR A 167 -8.90 -2.45 -4.17
C TYR A 167 -10.14 -3.32 -4.39
N ASN A 168 -10.15 -4.08 -5.49
CA ASN A 168 -11.25 -4.99 -5.78
C ASN A 168 -11.32 -6.12 -4.74
N THR A 169 -10.18 -6.70 -4.37
CA THR A 169 -10.11 -7.75 -3.35
C THR A 169 -10.59 -7.22 -2.00
N VAL A 170 -10.05 -6.09 -1.53
CA VAL A 170 -10.45 -5.49 -0.26
C VAL A 170 -11.93 -5.16 -0.22
N LYS A 171 -12.48 -4.60 -1.33
CA LYS A 171 -13.90 -4.21 -1.37
C LYS A 171 -14.85 -5.38 -1.58
N SER A 172 -14.53 -6.31 -2.46
CA SER A 172 -15.49 -7.35 -2.88
C SER A 172 -15.40 -8.62 -2.04
N VAL A 173 -14.24 -8.91 -1.44
CA VAL A 173 -14.04 -10.11 -0.62
C VAL A 173 -14.23 -9.79 0.87
N TYR A 174 -13.62 -8.69 1.33
CA TYR A 174 -13.60 -8.33 2.75
C TYR A 174 -14.59 -7.22 3.11
N GLU A 175 -15.35 -6.68 2.17
CA GLU A 175 -16.25 -5.53 2.36
C GLU A 175 -15.57 -4.29 2.94
N GLY A 176 -14.23 -4.27 2.92
CA GLY A 176 -13.37 -3.26 3.51
C GLY A 176 -13.12 -2.04 2.60
N GLU A 177 -12.20 -1.18 3.03
CA GLU A 177 -11.79 0.01 2.30
C GLU A 177 -10.25 0.09 2.21
N ALA A 178 -9.70 0.40 1.03
CA ALA A 178 -8.26 0.49 0.83
C ALA A 178 -7.76 1.94 0.85
N PHE A 179 -6.87 2.24 1.78
CA PHE A 179 -6.23 3.54 1.98
C PHE A 179 -4.80 3.51 1.42
N ILE A 180 -4.68 3.67 0.11
CA ILE A 180 -3.41 3.63 -0.63
C ILE A 180 -3.25 4.94 -1.40
N PRO A 181 -2.10 5.64 -1.32
CA PRO A 181 -1.83 6.81 -2.16
C PRO A 181 -1.80 6.42 -3.64
N LEU A 182 -2.36 7.28 -4.50
CA LEU A 182 -2.35 7.03 -5.94
C LEU A 182 -0.94 7.11 -6.51
N ASN A 183 -0.57 6.14 -7.32
CA ASN A 183 0.68 6.11 -8.05
C ASN A 183 0.46 6.65 -9.48
N PRO A 184 1.07 7.76 -9.88
CA PRO A 184 0.88 8.35 -11.21
C PRO A 184 1.48 7.51 -12.34
N ARG A 185 2.38 6.56 -12.08
CA ARG A 185 2.97 5.62 -13.05
C ARG A 185 3.50 6.28 -14.31
N GLY A 186 4.23 7.39 -14.16
CA GLY A 186 4.79 8.11 -15.30
C GLY A 186 3.81 9.00 -16.07
N THR A 187 2.53 9.06 -15.66
CA THR A 187 1.57 10.03 -16.20
C THR A 187 2.00 11.44 -15.80
N LYS A 188 1.92 12.40 -16.73
CA LYS A 188 2.17 13.81 -16.41
C LYS A 188 1.29 14.26 -15.24
N ALA A 189 1.78 15.10 -14.36
CA ALA A 189 1.04 15.59 -13.18
C ALA A 189 -0.32 16.19 -13.56
N SER A 190 -0.44 16.84 -14.75
CA SER A 190 -1.68 17.37 -15.29
C SER A 190 -2.69 16.31 -15.76
N GLU A 191 -2.24 15.08 -16.01
CA GLU A 191 -3.03 13.93 -16.43
C GLU A 191 -3.22 12.92 -15.30
N ALA A 192 -2.61 13.15 -14.14
CA ALA A 192 -2.79 12.31 -12.96
C ALA A 192 -4.28 12.21 -12.64
N ILE A 193 -4.73 11.02 -12.24
CA ILE A 193 -6.13 10.78 -11.87
C ILE A 193 -6.49 11.73 -10.72
N SER A 194 -7.17 12.81 -11.08
CA SER A 194 -7.65 13.80 -10.11
C SER A 194 -8.91 13.23 -9.46
N VAL A 195 -8.81 12.87 -8.19
CA VAL A 195 -9.95 12.43 -7.36
C VAL A 195 -10.82 13.62 -6.92
N GLY A 196 -10.41 14.83 -7.21
CA GLY A 196 -11.13 16.05 -6.85
C GLY A 196 -12.16 16.51 -7.88
N ASN A 197 -12.90 17.57 -7.54
CA ASN A 197 -13.77 18.23 -8.47
C ASN A 197 -12.96 18.86 -9.62
N PRO A 198 -13.43 18.77 -10.87
CA PRO A 198 -12.73 19.38 -11.99
C PRO A 198 -12.64 20.90 -11.81
N ILE A 199 -11.56 21.48 -12.27
CA ILE A 199 -11.34 22.92 -12.28
C ILE A 199 -11.88 23.48 -13.60
N CYS A 200 -12.61 24.61 -13.56
CA CYS A 200 -13.08 25.29 -14.75
C CYS A 200 -11.96 26.11 -15.42
N ALA A 201 -12.25 26.69 -16.60
CA ALA A 201 -11.29 27.52 -17.32
C ALA A 201 -10.80 28.76 -16.57
N ALA A 202 -11.57 29.23 -15.57
CA ALA A 202 -11.20 30.35 -14.69
C ALA A 202 -10.46 29.89 -13.41
N GLY A 203 -9.99 28.63 -13.35
CA GLY A 203 -9.23 28.13 -12.20
C GLY A 203 -10.06 27.76 -10.95
N LEU A 204 -11.39 27.73 -11.07
CA LEU A 204 -12.30 27.51 -9.94
C LEU A 204 -12.78 26.05 -9.87
N ALA A 205 -12.83 25.46 -8.69
CA ALA A 205 -13.38 24.13 -8.46
C ALA A 205 -14.88 24.10 -8.76
N MET A 206 -15.32 23.15 -9.58
CA MET A 206 -16.71 22.97 -9.98
C MET A 206 -17.50 22.17 -8.96
N HIS A 207 -18.80 22.41 -8.84
CA HIS A 207 -19.69 21.68 -7.94
C HIS A 207 -20.26 20.42 -8.62
N LYS A 208 -20.49 19.36 -7.86
CA LYS A 208 -21.26 18.19 -8.32
C LYS A 208 -22.72 18.60 -8.54
N ASP A 209 -23.27 18.22 -9.68
CA ASP A 209 -24.63 18.54 -10.13
C ASP A 209 -25.36 17.29 -10.66
N GLY A 210 -25.45 16.27 -9.82
CA GLY A 210 -26.14 15.02 -10.16
C GLY A 210 -25.30 14.02 -10.95
N LYS A 211 -25.85 12.81 -11.09
CA LYS A 211 -25.27 11.70 -11.85
C LYS A 211 -26.22 11.32 -12.99
N THR A 212 -25.68 10.90 -14.11
CA THR A 212 -26.44 10.34 -15.23
C THR A 212 -25.81 9.02 -15.62
N THR A 213 -26.66 8.01 -15.88
CA THR A 213 -26.19 6.71 -16.41
C THR A 213 -26.68 6.61 -17.85
N ASP A 214 -25.76 6.34 -18.77
CA ASP A 214 -26.01 6.18 -20.18
C ASP A 214 -25.16 5.04 -20.70
N ASN A 215 -25.78 4.07 -21.40
CA ASN A 215 -25.13 2.88 -21.96
C ASN A 215 -24.20 2.16 -20.94
N GLY A 216 -24.66 1.97 -19.70
CA GLY A 216 -23.90 1.33 -18.64
C GLY A 216 -22.73 2.17 -18.07
N ARG A 217 -22.59 3.44 -18.50
CA ARG A 217 -21.57 4.34 -18.01
C ARG A 217 -22.19 5.42 -17.12
N THR A 218 -21.84 5.43 -15.86
CA THR A 218 -22.25 6.49 -14.94
C THR A 218 -21.32 7.71 -15.09
N ARG A 219 -21.93 8.88 -15.33
CA ARG A 219 -21.21 10.14 -15.44
C ARG A 219 -21.63 11.09 -14.33
N GLN A 220 -20.66 11.63 -13.62
CA GLN A 220 -20.87 12.74 -12.68
C GLN A 220 -20.87 14.05 -13.46
N LYS A 221 -21.96 14.80 -13.37
CA LYS A 221 -22.07 16.15 -13.88
C LYS A 221 -21.50 17.13 -12.86
N TYR A 222 -20.75 18.10 -13.34
CA TYR A 222 -20.21 19.21 -12.57
C TYR A 222 -20.67 20.52 -13.21
N CYS A 223 -21.02 21.49 -12.37
CA CYS A 223 -21.45 22.82 -12.80
C CYS A 223 -20.54 23.92 -12.29
N CYS A 224 -20.65 25.09 -12.92
CA CYS A 224 -19.95 26.29 -12.51
C CYS A 224 -20.31 26.68 -11.06
N PRO A 225 -19.33 27.05 -10.20
CA PRO A 225 -19.59 27.47 -8.83
C PRO A 225 -20.50 28.69 -8.72
N PHE A 226 -20.55 29.53 -9.76
CA PHE A 226 -21.42 30.74 -9.79
C PHE A 226 -22.82 30.47 -10.31
N ARG A 227 -23.16 29.25 -10.73
CA ARG A 227 -24.50 28.93 -11.23
C ARG A 227 -25.62 29.20 -10.22
N GLN A 228 -25.34 29.12 -8.95
CA GLN A 228 -26.29 29.35 -7.87
C GLN A 228 -26.28 30.81 -7.33
N SER A 229 -25.32 31.62 -7.76
CA SER A 229 -25.21 33.00 -7.38
C SER A 229 -26.28 33.82 -8.10
N LYS A 230 -27.24 34.38 -7.35
CA LYS A 230 -28.23 35.33 -7.86
C LYS A 230 -27.61 36.69 -8.21
N THR A 231 -26.37 36.94 -7.79
CA THR A 231 -25.69 38.24 -7.87
C THR A 231 -24.88 38.47 -9.14
N GLY A 232 -25.19 37.77 -10.23
CA GLY A 232 -24.98 38.21 -11.61
C GLY A 232 -23.57 38.53 -12.14
N VAL A 233 -22.55 38.64 -11.35
CA VAL A 233 -21.19 38.93 -11.85
C VAL A 233 -20.40 37.64 -11.99
N CYS A 234 -20.23 37.19 -13.24
CA CYS A 234 -19.36 36.04 -13.53
C CYS A 234 -17.90 36.51 -13.69
N PRO A 235 -16.93 35.88 -13.01
CA PRO A 235 -15.53 36.27 -13.11
C PRO A 235 -14.85 35.76 -14.40
N CYS A 236 -15.59 35.10 -15.30
CA CYS A 236 -15.06 34.55 -16.54
C CYS A 236 -15.96 34.85 -17.74
N ASN A 237 -15.35 34.99 -18.94
CA ASN A 237 -16.05 35.25 -20.20
C ASN A 237 -16.56 33.96 -20.86
N HIS A 238 -17.13 33.02 -20.07
CA HIS A 238 -17.64 31.77 -20.67
C HIS A 238 -18.90 32.03 -21.52
N LYS A 239 -18.93 31.46 -22.72
CA LYS A 239 -20.00 31.66 -23.71
C LYS A 239 -21.43 31.36 -23.24
N ASN A 240 -21.58 30.59 -22.18
CA ASN A 240 -22.89 30.24 -21.61
C ASN A 240 -23.37 31.27 -20.56
N TRP A 241 -22.58 32.33 -20.31
CA TRP A 241 -23.03 33.53 -19.66
C TRP A 241 -23.52 34.50 -20.71
N ASN A 242 -24.56 35.24 -20.47
CA ASN A 242 -25.09 36.28 -21.35
C ASN A 242 -25.80 35.80 -22.65
N ASN A 243 -26.21 34.51 -22.74
CA ASN A 243 -26.95 34.04 -23.92
C ASN A 243 -28.50 34.17 -23.81
N GLY A 244 -28.98 35.02 -22.93
CA GLY A 244 -30.39 35.44 -22.86
C GLY A 244 -31.39 34.47 -22.24
N LYS A 245 -31.09 33.19 -22.12
CA LYS A 245 -32.07 32.16 -21.70
C LYS A 245 -31.84 31.59 -20.30
N LYS A 246 -30.62 31.33 -19.89
CA LYS A 246 -30.25 30.86 -18.55
C LYS A 246 -28.74 30.97 -18.39
N ASN A 247 -28.26 31.78 -17.46
CA ASN A 247 -26.85 31.85 -17.11
C ASN A 247 -26.41 30.57 -16.39
N ARG A 248 -25.94 29.56 -17.11
CA ARG A 248 -25.58 28.26 -16.57
C ARG A 248 -24.08 28.08 -16.38
N GLY A 249 -23.25 28.92 -16.99
CA GLY A 249 -21.82 28.81 -16.97
C GLY A 249 -21.30 27.51 -17.60
N CYS A 250 -20.11 27.07 -17.23
CA CYS A 250 -19.52 25.85 -17.74
C CYS A 250 -20.09 24.60 -17.05
N THR A 251 -20.18 23.53 -17.85
CA THR A 251 -20.58 22.20 -17.38
C THR A 251 -19.52 21.19 -17.84
N LYS A 252 -19.09 20.32 -16.97
CA LYS A 252 -18.20 19.20 -17.29
C LYS A 252 -18.84 17.89 -16.85
N TYR A 253 -18.59 16.84 -17.60
CA TYR A 253 -18.97 15.48 -17.27
C TYR A 253 -17.71 14.65 -17.09
N LYS A 254 -17.58 13.98 -15.96
CA LYS A 254 -16.55 12.93 -15.76
C LYS A 254 -17.26 11.59 -15.68
N THR A 255 -16.84 10.64 -16.48
CA THR A 255 -17.24 9.24 -16.27
C THR A 255 -16.74 8.82 -14.91
N ILE A 256 -17.64 8.29 -14.09
CA ILE A 256 -17.25 7.66 -12.84
C ILE A 256 -16.77 6.26 -13.25
N PRO A 257 -15.46 5.99 -13.25
CA PRO A 257 -15.02 4.64 -13.50
C PRO A 257 -15.58 3.76 -12.37
N ASN A 258 -16.01 2.56 -12.69
CA ASN A 258 -16.27 1.53 -11.69
C ASN A 258 -14.89 1.04 -11.19
N ASP A 259 -14.24 1.89 -10.42
CA ASP A 259 -12.86 1.71 -9.96
C ASP A 259 -12.79 2.15 -8.49
N TYR A 260 -12.69 1.17 -7.61
CA TYR A 260 -12.59 1.39 -6.17
C TYR A 260 -11.34 2.19 -5.77
N ARG A 261 -10.32 2.30 -6.65
CA ARG A 261 -9.16 3.18 -6.42
C ARG A 261 -9.57 4.64 -6.20
N LEU A 262 -10.72 5.04 -6.71
CA LEU A 262 -11.22 6.42 -6.67
C LEU A 262 -12.37 6.61 -5.68
N SER A 263 -12.69 5.60 -4.87
CA SER A 263 -13.79 5.66 -3.89
C SER A 263 -13.52 6.69 -2.79
N ILE A 264 -12.27 6.79 -2.33
CA ILE A 264 -11.86 7.69 -1.25
C ILE A 264 -11.04 8.85 -1.81
N ASP A 265 -11.38 10.08 -1.42
CA ASP A 265 -10.60 11.27 -1.77
C ASP A 265 -9.34 11.35 -0.89
N ARG A 266 -8.14 11.31 -1.53
CA ARG A 266 -6.84 11.38 -0.84
C ARG A 266 -6.56 12.72 -0.17
N SER A 267 -7.29 13.76 -0.53
CA SER A 267 -7.18 15.08 0.12
C SER A 267 -8.02 15.21 1.39
N CYS A 268 -8.99 14.31 1.62
CA CYS A 268 -9.87 14.39 2.77
C CYS A 268 -9.15 14.05 4.09
N LEU A 269 -9.68 14.59 5.18
CA LEU A 269 -9.13 14.32 6.52
C LEU A 269 -9.26 12.85 6.93
N CYS A 270 -10.33 12.19 6.48
CA CYS A 270 -10.51 10.77 6.73
C CYS A 270 -9.32 9.96 6.18
N PHE A 271 -8.99 10.14 4.88
CA PHE A 271 -7.83 9.46 4.30
C PHE A 271 -6.55 9.76 5.07
N LYS A 272 -6.27 11.05 5.35
CA LYS A 272 -5.01 11.45 6.01
C LYS A 272 -4.86 10.83 7.40
N ARG A 273 -5.93 10.83 8.21
CA ARG A 273 -5.91 10.27 9.58
C ARG A 273 -5.76 8.75 9.56
N THR A 274 -6.55 8.08 8.73
CA THR A 274 -6.48 6.62 8.62
C THR A 274 -5.12 6.18 8.06
N TYR A 275 -4.65 6.83 6.99
CA TYR A 275 -3.37 6.49 6.38
C TYR A 275 -2.17 6.72 7.33
N ALA A 276 -2.27 7.66 8.28
CA ALA A 276 -1.22 7.90 9.27
C ALA A 276 -0.96 6.68 10.16
N LEU A 277 -1.95 5.81 10.37
CA LEU A 277 -1.79 4.57 11.15
C LEU A 277 -0.79 3.60 10.49
N ARG A 278 -0.52 3.74 9.18
CA ARG A 278 0.49 2.93 8.49
C ARG A 278 1.90 3.07 9.08
N THR A 279 2.15 4.13 9.86
CA THR A 279 3.42 4.32 10.57
C THR A 279 3.77 3.12 11.46
N GLU A 280 2.78 2.33 11.91
CA GLU A 280 3.04 1.12 12.70
C GLU A 280 3.75 0.03 11.88
N CYS A 281 3.48 -0.06 10.58
CA CYS A 281 4.24 -0.97 9.69
C CYS A 281 5.71 -0.54 9.60
N GLU A 282 5.96 0.77 9.48
CA GLU A 282 7.32 1.31 9.44
C GLU A 282 8.04 1.10 10.78
N ARG A 283 7.34 1.27 11.90
CA ARG A 283 7.86 0.98 13.24
C ARG A 283 8.18 -0.51 13.41
N TYR A 284 7.30 -1.39 12.91
CA TYR A 284 7.55 -2.82 12.94
C TYR A 284 8.83 -3.14 12.15
N ASN A 285 8.93 -2.70 10.90
CA ASN A 285 10.08 -2.95 10.04
C ASN A 285 11.40 -2.35 10.60
N SER A 286 11.33 -1.24 11.34
CA SER A 286 12.52 -0.60 11.92
C SER A 286 13.09 -1.33 13.14
N ARG A 287 12.39 -2.34 13.69
CA ARG A 287 12.86 -3.16 14.82
C ARG A 287 13.74 -4.33 14.37
N PHE A 288 13.81 -4.58 13.08
CA PHE A 288 14.62 -5.62 12.43
C PHE A 288 15.69 -5.02 11.51
#